data_985ea4417a8db83cd7d9040f10f7664c
#
_entry.id   985ea4417a8db83cd7d9040f10f7664c
#
_cell.length_a   1.000
_cell.length_b   1.000
_cell.length_c   1.000
_cell.angle_alpha   90.00
_cell.angle_beta   90.00
_cell.angle_gamma   90.00
#
_symmetry.space_group_name_H-M   'P 1'
#
loop_
_entity.id
_entity.type
_entity.pdbx_description
1 polymer ?
#
loop_
_entity_poly.entity_id
_entity_poly.type
_entity_poly.pdbx_seq_one_letter_code
_entity_poly.pdbx_strand_id
1 'polypeptide(L)'
;DRKDLDYQTMKEYDKFKEGAANSNTSTKVLEEQLNDPNAKIIITTIQKLSQFIKKNENSDVFNKHVVFIFDECHRSQFGDMHKAIIKKFNKYYLFGFTGTPIFPENARTIKGIAETTEQIFGERLHTYTIVNAIADKNVLPFRYEYVGRVDLRDDVKDEKVYNIDEEKLFDNQIRVSMITDYIIDHFSTKTKTSESYVYSTLDNVIDVAKKHNTEEIKSKKSINGFNSIFAVSSIKMAKEYYAEFKKSLALKNSNLKVALIYSYGVNGEDGVIDENSESTEALSTDDRTFLEGAIKDYNNMFGTSYDTSSERFQNYYKDVSLRMKNREIDILIVANMFLTGFDAKTLNTLWVDKNLKWHGLIQAFSRTNRILNSVKTYGNIVSFRNLEDRLNEALAKFGDEEAHGIVLLKPYNDYYYGYEDDNGKT
;
A
#
# COMPACT_ATOMS: atom_id res chain seq x y z
N ASP A 1 10.64 -7.66 -0.96
CA ASP A 1 10.21 -7.53 0.42
C ASP A 1 8.89 -8.26 0.73
N ARG A 2 8.01 -8.43 -0.27
CA ARG A 2 6.73 -9.16 -0.15
C ARG A 2 6.67 -10.34 -1.11
N LYS A 3 6.03 -11.45 -0.70
CA LYS A 3 5.85 -12.64 -1.54
C LYS A 3 5.06 -12.37 -2.82
N ASP A 4 4.10 -11.45 -2.78
CA ASP A 4 3.32 -11.06 -3.96
C ASP A 4 4.16 -10.27 -4.97
N LEU A 5 5.11 -9.46 -4.49
CA LEU A 5 6.02 -8.71 -5.33
C LEU A 5 6.97 -9.63 -6.08
N ASP A 6 7.46 -10.70 -5.42
CA ASP A 6 8.28 -11.74 -6.04
C ASP A 6 7.58 -12.34 -7.28
N TYR A 7 6.30 -12.69 -7.13
CA TYR A 7 5.52 -13.31 -8.21
C TYR A 7 5.20 -12.33 -9.34
N GLN A 8 4.86 -11.08 -9.02
CA GLN A 8 4.61 -10.04 -10.01
C GLN A 8 5.90 -9.71 -10.78
N THR A 9 7.02 -9.57 -10.08
CA THR A 9 8.33 -9.31 -10.70
C THR A 9 8.73 -10.45 -11.63
N MET A 10 8.54 -11.70 -11.22
CA MET A 10 8.80 -12.86 -12.08
C MET A 10 7.98 -12.81 -13.37
N LYS A 11 6.68 -12.52 -13.28
CA LYS A 11 5.81 -12.36 -14.46
C LYS A 11 6.26 -11.23 -15.40
N GLU A 12 6.77 -10.15 -14.87
CA GLU A 12 7.29 -9.06 -15.71
C GLU A 12 8.57 -9.49 -16.44
N TYR A 13 9.48 -10.22 -15.79
CA TYR A 13 10.67 -10.77 -16.45
C TYR A 13 10.30 -11.82 -17.51
N ASP A 14 9.32 -12.67 -17.26
CA ASP A 14 8.85 -13.69 -18.19
C ASP A 14 8.25 -13.09 -19.48
N LYS A 15 7.73 -11.84 -19.45
CA LYS A 15 7.30 -11.14 -20.66
C LYS A 15 8.45 -10.85 -21.63
N PHE A 16 9.67 -10.67 -21.13
CA PHE A 16 10.85 -10.45 -21.97
C PHE A 16 11.45 -11.76 -22.46
N LYS A 17 11.50 -12.76 -21.59
CA LYS A 17 12.00 -14.09 -21.90
C LYS A 17 11.45 -15.08 -20.90
N GLU A 18 10.65 -16.03 -21.35
CA GLU A 18 10.08 -17.09 -20.52
C GLU A 18 11.17 -17.87 -19.78
N GLY A 19 11.01 -18.05 -18.49
CA GLY A 19 11.96 -18.74 -17.62
C GLY A 19 13.27 -18.00 -17.34
N ALA A 20 13.36 -16.69 -17.68
CA ALA A 20 14.58 -15.90 -17.42
C ALA A 20 14.82 -15.66 -15.93
N ALA A 21 13.77 -15.55 -15.14
CA ALA A 21 13.83 -15.28 -13.72
C ALA A 21 13.35 -16.47 -12.88
N ASN A 22 14.02 -16.70 -11.77
CA ASN A 22 13.74 -17.80 -10.86
C ASN A 22 13.26 -17.24 -9.52
N SER A 23 11.99 -17.45 -9.19
CA SER A 23 11.48 -17.17 -7.85
C SER A 23 11.70 -18.37 -6.93
N ASN A 24 11.68 -18.14 -5.62
CA ASN A 24 11.88 -19.19 -4.64
C ASN A 24 10.79 -19.19 -3.57
N THR A 25 10.23 -20.36 -3.29
CA THR A 25 9.21 -20.57 -2.27
C THR A 25 9.82 -20.80 -0.88
N SER A 26 11.06 -21.23 -0.81
CA SER A 26 11.77 -21.56 0.43
C SER A 26 13.26 -21.21 0.35
N THR A 27 13.93 -21.16 1.50
CA THR A 27 15.39 -20.97 1.59
C THR A 27 16.15 -22.11 0.92
N LYS A 28 15.60 -23.33 0.91
CA LYS A 28 16.21 -24.49 0.25
C LYS A 28 16.22 -24.32 -1.27
N VAL A 29 15.10 -23.89 -1.84
CA VAL A 29 15.01 -23.60 -3.29
C VAL A 29 15.94 -22.47 -3.67
N LEU A 30 16.06 -21.42 -2.83
CA LEU A 30 17.03 -20.35 -3.04
C LEU A 30 18.47 -20.86 -3.06
N GLU A 31 18.82 -21.77 -2.15
CA GLU A 31 20.15 -22.40 -2.10
C GLU A 31 20.46 -23.20 -3.37
N GLU A 32 19.50 -24.00 -3.85
CA GLU A 32 19.61 -24.74 -5.11
C GLU A 32 19.84 -23.78 -6.29
N GLN A 33 19.07 -22.70 -6.39
CA GLN A 33 19.21 -21.68 -7.44
C GLN A 33 20.54 -20.93 -7.38
N LEU A 34 21.02 -20.54 -6.20
CA LEU A 34 22.29 -19.86 -6.04
C LEU A 34 23.50 -20.72 -6.46
N ASN A 35 23.35 -22.04 -6.38
CA ASN A 35 24.36 -23.00 -6.80
C ASN A 35 24.21 -23.42 -8.28
N ASP A 36 23.06 -23.19 -8.91
CA ASP A 36 22.85 -23.49 -10.32
C ASP A 36 23.53 -22.44 -11.22
N PRO A 37 24.46 -22.83 -12.10
CA PRO A 37 25.13 -21.93 -13.02
C PRO A 37 24.18 -21.36 -14.10
N ASN A 38 23.02 -21.98 -14.32
CA ASN A 38 22.03 -21.55 -15.30
C ASN A 38 21.03 -20.55 -14.73
N ALA A 39 20.84 -20.48 -13.41
CA ALA A 39 19.98 -19.51 -12.74
C ALA A 39 20.66 -18.14 -12.70
N LYS A 40 20.52 -17.33 -13.76
CA LYS A 40 21.17 -16.02 -13.89
C LYS A 40 20.45 -14.91 -13.16
N ILE A 41 19.12 -14.94 -13.10
CA ILE A 41 18.28 -13.96 -12.42
C ILE A 41 17.51 -14.71 -11.33
N ILE A 42 17.74 -14.32 -10.08
CA ILE A 42 17.10 -14.91 -8.91
C ILE A 42 16.32 -13.84 -8.19
N ILE A 43 15.01 -14.01 -8.08
CA ILE A 43 14.11 -13.11 -7.36
C ILE A 43 13.87 -13.70 -5.98
N THR A 44 14.21 -12.96 -4.93
CA THR A 44 14.09 -13.44 -3.56
C THR A 44 13.79 -12.30 -2.58
N THR A 45 13.40 -12.64 -1.37
CA THR A 45 13.23 -11.66 -0.29
C THR A 45 14.53 -11.52 0.51
N ILE A 46 14.73 -10.34 1.10
CA ILE A 46 15.90 -10.07 1.96
C ILE A 46 15.96 -11.05 3.14
N GLN A 47 14.79 -11.48 3.67
CA GLN A 47 14.68 -12.44 4.76
C GLN A 47 15.22 -13.82 4.37
N LYS A 48 14.83 -14.35 3.19
CA LYS A 48 15.31 -15.65 2.71
C LYS A 48 16.81 -15.62 2.45
N LEU A 49 17.31 -14.53 1.84
CA LEU A 49 18.75 -14.38 1.60
C LEU A 49 19.53 -14.28 2.92
N SER A 50 19.03 -13.52 3.89
CA SER A 50 19.64 -13.44 5.23
C SER A 50 19.67 -14.80 5.95
N GLN A 51 18.59 -15.60 5.84
CA GLN A 51 18.56 -16.95 6.40
C GLN A 51 19.54 -17.89 5.68
N PHE A 52 19.66 -17.80 4.36
CA PHE A 52 20.65 -18.56 3.59
C PHE A 52 22.08 -18.26 4.09
N ILE A 53 22.42 -16.97 4.23
CA ILE A 53 23.73 -16.53 4.73
C ILE A 53 24.04 -17.11 6.12
N LYS A 54 23.07 -17.08 7.04
CA LYS A 54 23.24 -17.62 8.40
C LYS A 54 23.45 -19.14 8.41
N LYS A 55 22.87 -19.87 7.46
CA LYS A 55 22.99 -21.33 7.39
C LYS A 55 24.22 -21.80 6.63
N ASN A 56 24.74 -21.00 5.71
CA ASN A 56 25.78 -21.38 4.77
C ASN A 56 26.97 -20.42 4.84
N GLU A 57 27.58 -20.27 6.00
CA GLU A 57 28.62 -19.27 6.27
C GLU A 57 29.84 -19.33 5.34
N ASN A 58 30.18 -20.48 4.79
CA ASN A 58 31.35 -20.72 3.95
C ASN A 58 31.00 -21.08 2.49
N SER A 59 29.83 -20.65 2.01
CA SER A 59 29.43 -20.95 0.64
C SER A 59 30.28 -20.23 -0.41
N ASP A 60 30.67 -20.93 -1.47
CA ASP A 60 31.40 -20.36 -2.62
C ASP A 60 30.61 -19.29 -3.37
N VAL A 61 29.31 -19.24 -3.19
CA VAL A 61 28.41 -18.22 -3.74
C VAL A 61 28.86 -16.81 -3.36
N PHE A 62 29.43 -16.61 -2.16
CA PHE A 62 29.87 -15.30 -1.67
C PHE A 62 31.11 -14.75 -2.41
N ASN A 63 31.81 -15.60 -3.17
CA ASN A 63 32.96 -15.21 -4.00
C ASN A 63 32.57 -14.93 -5.47
N LYS A 64 31.32 -15.26 -5.85
CA LYS A 64 30.82 -14.96 -7.20
C LYS A 64 30.63 -13.46 -7.37
N HIS A 65 30.72 -12.99 -8.62
CA HIS A 65 30.35 -11.62 -8.96
C HIS A 65 28.82 -11.51 -9.05
N VAL A 66 28.21 -10.69 -8.20
CA VAL A 66 26.77 -10.57 -8.04
C VAL A 66 26.32 -9.13 -8.27
N VAL A 67 25.18 -8.95 -8.92
CA VAL A 67 24.49 -7.67 -9.03
C VAL A 67 23.26 -7.73 -8.14
N PHE A 68 23.23 -6.90 -7.10
CA PHE A 68 22.07 -6.74 -6.24
C PHE A 68 21.19 -5.61 -6.75
N ILE A 69 19.92 -5.90 -6.96
CA ILE A 69 18.89 -4.92 -7.29
C ILE A 69 17.87 -4.93 -6.16
N PHE A 70 17.82 -3.84 -5.38
CA PHE A 70 16.85 -3.66 -4.30
C PHE A 70 15.70 -2.81 -4.79
N ASP A 71 14.53 -3.42 -4.91
CA ASP A 71 13.28 -2.69 -5.11
C ASP A 71 12.73 -2.21 -3.77
N GLU A 72 12.07 -1.03 -3.76
CA GLU A 72 11.64 -0.33 -2.55
C GLU A 72 12.78 -0.21 -1.52
N CYS A 73 13.96 0.19 -1.99
CA CYS A 73 15.21 0.11 -1.25
C CYS A 73 15.21 0.94 0.06
N HIS A 74 14.38 1.99 0.13
CA HIS A 74 14.17 2.78 1.35
C HIS A 74 13.70 1.95 2.56
N ARG A 75 13.08 0.78 2.34
CA ARG A 75 12.61 -0.11 3.40
C ARG A 75 13.70 -1.02 3.94
N SER A 76 14.60 -1.45 3.07
CA SER A 76 15.61 -2.48 3.40
C SER A 76 16.96 -1.92 3.78
N GLN A 77 17.21 -0.62 3.51
CA GLN A 77 18.56 -0.05 3.58
C GLN A 77 19.17 0.04 4.99
N PHE A 78 18.35 0.13 6.04
CA PHE A 78 18.85 0.31 7.42
C PHE A 78 18.81 -0.95 8.28
N GLY A 79 18.36 -2.09 7.73
CA GLY A 79 18.22 -3.32 8.51
C GLY A 79 19.53 -4.06 8.68
N ASP A 80 19.66 -4.77 9.81
CA ASP A 80 20.79 -5.68 10.06
C ASP A 80 20.94 -6.75 8.97
N MET A 81 19.84 -7.13 8.32
CA MET A 81 19.84 -8.07 7.21
C MET A 81 20.57 -7.52 5.99
N HIS A 82 20.34 -6.26 5.62
CA HIS A 82 21.05 -5.60 4.51
C HIS A 82 22.56 -5.54 4.80
N LYS A 83 22.93 -5.07 6.00
CA LYS A 83 24.35 -4.99 6.43
C LYS A 83 25.02 -6.37 6.43
N ALA A 84 24.31 -7.40 6.86
CA ALA A 84 24.83 -8.78 6.84
C ALA A 84 25.04 -9.30 5.40
N ILE A 85 24.15 -8.98 4.46
CA ILE A 85 24.29 -9.37 3.04
C ILE A 85 25.52 -8.69 2.45
N ILE A 86 25.61 -7.37 2.53
CA ILE A 86 26.72 -6.60 1.93
C ILE A 86 28.07 -7.00 2.54
N LYS A 87 28.14 -7.26 3.83
CA LYS A 87 29.37 -7.72 4.50
C LYS A 87 29.84 -9.10 4.03
N LYS A 88 28.90 -9.95 3.57
CA LYS A 88 29.21 -11.37 3.27
C LYS A 88 29.68 -11.59 1.84
N PHE A 89 29.17 -10.82 0.87
CA PHE A 89 29.56 -10.96 -0.53
C PHE A 89 30.82 -10.13 -0.84
N ASN A 90 31.82 -10.76 -1.47
CA ASN A 90 33.12 -10.13 -1.71
C ASN A 90 33.16 -9.29 -3.00
N LYS A 91 32.34 -9.63 -4.00
CA LYS A 91 32.32 -8.99 -5.32
C LYS A 91 30.90 -8.71 -5.75
N TYR A 92 30.46 -7.46 -5.63
CA TYR A 92 29.09 -7.10 -5.98
C TYR A 92 28.97 -5.68 -6.54
N TYR A 93 27.91 -5.47 -7.30
CA TYR A 93 27.34 -4.16 -7.58
C TYR A 93 26.00 -4.03 -6.85
N LEU A 94 25.65 -2.81 -6.43
CA LEU A 94 24.48 -2.53 -5.64
C LEU A 94 23.67 -1.43 -6.32
N PHE A 95 22.42 -1.73 -6.67
CA PHE A 95 21.46 -0.77 -7.22
C PHE A 95 20.22 -0.72 -6.37
N GLY A 96 19.77 0.49 -6.01
CA GLY A 96 18.53 0.74 -5.29
C GLY A 96 17.50 1.43 -6.17
N PHE A 97 16.28 0.90 -6.19
CA PHE A 97 15.13 1.51 -6.84
C PHE A 97 14.11 1.90 -5.77
N THR A 98 13.61 3.13 -5.82
CA THR A 98 12.57 3.61 -4.91
C THR A 98 11.87 4.83 -5.48
N GLY A 99 10.55 4.90 -5.31
CA GLY A 99 9.77 6.11 -5.58
C GLY A 99 9.88 7.16 -4.47
N THR A 100 10.44 6.80 -3.30
CA THR A 100 10.49 7.64 -2.10
C THR A 100 11.84 7.49 -1.38
N PRO A 101 12.92 8.08 -1.92
CA PRO A 101 14.25 8.02 -1.32
C PRO A 101 14.29 8.66 0.07
N ILE A 102 15.24 8.21 0.89
CA ILE A 102 15.50 8.80 2.19
C ILE A 102 16.57 9.88 2.04
N PHE A 103 16.18 11.11 2.35
CA PHE A 103 17.00 12.30 2.40
C PHE A 103 17.45 12.60 3.83
N PRO A 104 18.42 13.49 4.07
CA PRO A 104 18.84 13.86 5.42
C PRO A 104 17.70 14.30 6.33
N GLU A 105 16.71 15.03 5.79
CA GLU A 105 15.62 15.62 6.56
C GLU A 105 14.53 14.62 6.97
N ASN A 106 14.40 13.50 6.25
CA ASN A 106 13.46 12.42 6.60
C ASN A 106 14.18 11.14 7.05
N ALA A 107 15.51 11.19 7.21
CA ALA A 107 16.29 10.09 7.70
C ALA A 107 16.01 9.82 9.19
N ARG A 108 15.89 8.55 9.54
CA ARG A 108 15.83 8.14 10.95
C ARG A 108 17.22 8.08 11.53
N THR A 109 17.36 8.61 12.72
CA THR A 109 18.58 8.47 13.49
C THR A 109 18.54 7.16 14.28
N ILE A 110 19.28 6.14 13.85
CA ILE A 110 19.45 4.89 14.58
C ILE A 110 20.83 4.91 15.25
N LYS A 111 20.87 4.84 16.57
CA LYS A 111 22.12 4.90 17.37
C LYS A 111 22.98 6.14 17.02
N GLY A 112 22.36 7.28 16.77
CA GLY A 112 23.07 8.53 16.47
C GLY A 112 23.55 8.69 15.04
N ILE A 113 23.24 7.76 14.13
CA ILE A 113 23.60 7.81 12.70
C ILE A 113 22.33 7.89 11.88
N ALA A 114 22.21 8.96 11.09
CA ALA A 114 21.16 9.12 10.07
C ALA A 114 21.74 8.63 8.74
N GLU A 115 21.26 7.50 8.24
CA GLU A 115 21.70 6.94 6.95
C GLU A 115 20.70 7.34 5.85
N THR A 116 21.18 7.92 4.75
CA THR A 116 20.37 8.28 3.58
C THR A 116 20.47 7.22 2.48
N THR A 117 19.57 7.30 1.49
CA THR A 117 19.63 6.41 0.32
C THR A 117 20.94 6.60 -0.46
N GLU A 118 21.41 7.83 -0.60
CA GLU A 118 22.66 8.15 -1.30
C GLU A 118 23.90 7.59 -0.58
N GLN A 119 23.93 7.63 0.75
CA GLN A 119 25.04 7.05 1.53
C GLN A 119 25.15 5.54 1.38
N ILE A 120 24.05 4.85 1.10
CA ILE A 120 24.02 3.37 1.00
C ILE A 120 24.20 2.90 -0.44
N PHE A 121 23.54 3.54 -1.39
CA PHE A 121 23.52 3.11 -2.80
C PHE A 121 24.43 3.95 -3.71
N GLY A 122 24.98 5.04 -3.21
CA GLY A 122 25.81 5.96 -3.99
C GLY A 122 25.00 7.02 -4.74
N GLU A 123 25.58 7.59 -5.75
CA GLU A 123 25.03 8.67 -6.56
C GLU A 123 23.67 8.29 -7.19
N ARG A 124 22.75 9.24 -7.22
CA ARG A 124 21.45 9.09 -7.87
C ARG A 124 21.61 9.10 -9.39
N LEU A 125 21.41 7.94 -10.01
CA LEU A 125 21.62 7.74 -11.44
C LEU A 125 20.46 8.24 -12.31
N HIS A 126 19.23 8.15 -11.80
CA HIS A 126 18.01 8.50 -12.54
C HIS A 126 16.92 8.99 -11.60
N THR A 127 16.11 9.93 -12.08
CA THR A 127 14.94 10.44 -11.37
C THR A 127 13.74 10.47 -12.32
N TYR A 128 12.63 9.88 -11.86
CA TYR A 128 11.34 9.92 -12.53
C TYR A 128 10.27 10.20 -11.48
N THR A 129 9.88 11.46 -11.37
CA THR A 129 8.95 11.94 -10.33
C THR A 129 7.52 11.64 -10.69
N ILE A 130 6.60 11.80 -9.71
CA ILE A 130 5.16 11.70 -9.97
C ILE A 130 4.69 12.75 -10.97
N VAL A 131 5.33 13.91 -11.01
CA VAL A 131 5.06 14.99 -11.98
C VAL A 131 5.36 14.49 -13.41
N ASN A 132 6.55 13.91 -13.61
CA ASN A 132 6.94 13.31 -14.88
C ASN A 132 5.95 12.22 -15.30
N ALA A 133 5.58 11.34 -14.35
CA ALA A 133 4.65 10.24 -14.62
C ALA A 133 3.25 10.71 -15.01
N ILE A 134 2.76 11.82 -14.46
CA ILE A 134 1.49 12.45 -14.85
C ILE A 134 1.62 13.12 -16.23
N ALA A 135 2.69 13.87 -16.46
CA ALA A 135 2.96 14.52 -17.74
C ALA A 135 3.05 13.52 -18.89
N ASP A 136 3.71 12.39 -18.66
CA ASP A 136 3.83 11.27 -19.62
C ASP A 136 2.54 10.41 -19.70
N LYS A 137 1.51 10.74 -18.92
CA LYS A 137 0.26 9.99 -18.86
C LYS A 137 0.44 8.53 -18.43
N ASN A 138 1.42 8.25 -17.57
CA ASN A 138 1.64 6.93 -16.99
C ASN A 138 0.82 6.71 -15.71
N VAL A 139 0.44 7.80 -15.03
CA VAL A 139 -0.46 7.80 -13.88
C VAL A 139 -1.42 8.99 -13.95
N LEU A 140 -2.45 8.98 -13.12
CA LEU A 140 -3.45 10.06 -13.02
C LEU A 140 -3.06 11.05 -11.91
N PRO A 141 -3.51 12.32 -11.99
CA PRO A 141 -3.43 13.25 -10.86
C PRO A 141 -4.36 12.82 -9.72
N PHE A 142 -4.24 13.48 -8.57
CA PHE A 142 -5.13 13.27 -7.42
C PHE A 142 -6.14 14.39 -7.28
N ARG A 143 -7.31 14.03 -6.76
CA ARG A 143 -8.23 14.96 -6.14
C ARG A 143 -8.21 14.72 -4.64
N TYR A 144 -7.79 15.71 -3.88
CA TYR A 144 -7.77 15.66 -2.42
C TYR A 144 -8.96 16.44 -1.84
N GLU A 145 -9.60 15.87 -0.83
CA GLU A 145 -10.71 16.49 -0.12
C GLU A 145 -10.54 16.21 1.38
N TYR A 146 -10.54 17.24 2.16
CA TYR A 146 -10.61 17.14 3.61
C TYR A 146 -12.05 17.28 4.10
N VAL A 147 -12.52 16.30 4.85
CA VAL A 147 -13.86 16.29 5.47
C VAL A 147 -13.69 16.49 6.97
N GLY A 148 -13.52 17.75 7.36
CA GLY A 148 -13.43 18.18 8.75
C GLY A 148 -14.82 18.36 9.37
N ARG A 149 -15.49 17.29 9.76
CA ARG A 149 -16.71 17.33 10.58
C ARG A 149 -16.48 16.67 11.93
N VAL A 150 -15.57 17.22 12.69
CA VAL A 150 -15.73 17.30 14.13
C VAL A 150 -15.97 18.78 14.37
N ASP A 151 -17.13 19.18 14.83
CA ASP A 151 -17.37 20.51 15.40
C ASP A 151 -16.47 20.65 16.63
N LEU A 152 -15.20 20.86 16.40
CA LEU A 152 -14.37 21.64 17.31
C LEU A 152 -14.97 23.03 17.20
N ARG A 153 -15.55 23.52 18.30
CA ARG A 153 -16.08 24.89 18.37
C ARG A 153 -15.13 25.82 17.63
N ASP A 154 -15.66 26.67 16.78
CA ASP A 154 -14.93 27.64 15.90
C ASP A 154 -13.89 28.52 16.61
N ASP A 155 -13.75 28.42 17.94
CA ASP A 155 -12.89 29.20 18.80
C ASP A 155 -11.59 28.50 19.24
N VAL A 156 -11.38 27.21 18.90
CA VAL A 156 -10.16 26.47 19.25
C VAL A 156 -9.23 26.43 18.05
N LYS A 157 -8.26 27.36 18.01
CA LYS A 157 -7.14 27.27 17.04
C LYS A 157 -6.32 26.03 17.32
N ASP A 158 -5.93 25.30 16.26
CA ASP A 158 -5.13 24.08 16.29
C ASP A 158 -3.88 24.16 17.20
N GLU A 159 -3.32 25.35 17.37
CA GLU A 159 -2.18 25.63 18.25
C GLU A 159 -2.46 25.45 19.77
N LYS A 160 -3.71 25.38 20.20
CA LYS A 160 -4.08 25.23 21.64
C LYS A 160 -4.49 23.83 22.06
N VAL A 161 -4.53 22.86 21.15
CA VAL A 161 -4.95 21.49 21.40
C VAL A 161 -3.78 20.59 21.86
N TYR A 162 -2.59 21.14 22.07
CA TYR A 162 -1.38 20.40 22.51
C TYR A 162 -1.49 19.67 23.86
N ASN A 163 -2.57 19.87 24.62
CA ASN A 163 -2.81 19.20 25.90
C ASN A 163 -4.05 18.31 25.95
N ILE A 164 -4.76 18.13 24.82
CA ILE A 164 -5.82 17.13 24.72
C ILE A 164 -5.22 15.95 23.98
N ASP A 165 -5.31 14.78 24.60
CA ASP A 165 -4.90 13.49 24.06
C ASP A 165 -5.59 13.28 22.69
N GLU A 166 -4.92 13.69 21.59
CA GLU A 166 -5.47 13.61 20.22
C GLU A 166 -5.96 12.20 19.90
N GLU A 167 -5.31 11.19 20.47
CA GLU A 167 -5.66 9.79 20.30
C GLU A 167 -7.06 9.50 20.86
N LYS A 168 -7.41 10.05 22.03
CA LYS A 168 -8.74 9.87 22.63
C LYS A 168 -9.85 10.62 21.91
N LEU A 169 -9.54 11.78 21.33
CA LEU A 169 -10.50 12.52 20.50
C LEU A 169 -10.86 11.77 19.22
N PHE A 170 -9.87 11.11 18.61
CA PHE A 170 -10.08 10.35 17.37
C PHE A 170 -10.70 8.97 17.59
N ASP A 171 -10.65 8.42 18.79
CA ASP A 171 -11.28 7.15 19.17
C ASP A 171 -12.75 7.28 19.62
N ASN A 172 -13.37 8.43 19.43
CA ASN A 172 -14.75 8.64 19.85
C ASN A 172 -15.74 7.84 18.97
N GLN A 173 -16.58 7.04 19.61
CA GLN A 173 -17.61 6.21 18.95
C GLN A 173 -18.54 7.02 18.03
N ILE A 174 -18.86 8.27 18.40
CA ILE A 174 -19.69 9.16 17.57
C ILE A 174 -18.97 9.49 16.28
N ARG A 175 -17.68 9.78 16.34
CA ARG A 175 -16.85 10.07 15.16
C ARG A 175 -16.77 8.85 14.24
N VAL A 176 -16.59 7.66 14.78
CA VAL A 176 -16.58 6.39 14.02
C VAL A 176 -17.89 6.23 13.25
N SER A 177 -19.03 6.45 13.91
CA SER A 177 -20.36 6.36 13.28
C SER A 177 -20.52 7.42 12.17
N MET A 178 -20.16 8.68 12.43
CA MET A 178 -20.29 9.76 11.45
C MET A 178 -19.43 9.51 10.19
N ILE A 179 -18.18 9.07 10.37
CA ILE A 179 -17.29 8.74 9.25
C ILE A 179 -17.82 7.55 8.46
N THR A 180 -18.28 6.50 9.13
CA THR A 180 -18.87 5.32 8.50
C THR A 180 -20.08 5.70 7.65
N ASP A 181 -21.00 6.48 8.21
CA ASP A 181 -22.18 6.96 7.50
C ASP A 181 -21.82 7.83 6.31
N TYR A 182 -20.85 8.76 6.47
CA TYR A 182 -20.35 9.56 5.38
C TYR A 182 -19.81 8.71 4.24
N ILE A 183 -18.98 7.68 4.54
CA ILE A 183 -18.41 6.79 3.53
C ILE A 183 -19.53 6.05 2.77
N ILE A 184 -20.51 5.48 3.49
CA ILE A 184 -21.62 4.74 2.87
C ILE A 184 -22.44 5.65 1.97
N ASP A 185 -22.80 6.85 2.44
CA ASP A 185 -23.67 7.78 1.72
C ASP A 185 -23.00 8.38 0.47
N HIS A 186 -21.67 8.54 0.52
CA HIS A 186 -20.90 9.12 -0.59
C HIS A 186 -20.17 8.07 -1.44
N PHE A 187 -20.23 6.80 -1.10
CA PHE A 187 -19.54 5.73 -1.82
C PHE A 187 -19.85 5.76 -3.31
N SER A 188 -21.12 5.80 -3.67
CA SER A 188 -21.56 5.78 -5.07
C SER A 188 -20.98 6.94 -5.88
N THR A 189 -21.05 8.14 -5.33
CA THR A 189 -20.55 9.35 -6.00
C THR A 189 -19.03 9.33 -6.13
N LYS A 190 -18.30 8.99 -5.04
CA LYS A 190 -16.84 9.01 -5.01
C LYS A 190 -16.21 7.90 -5.87
N THR A 191 -16.86 6.75 -5.95
CA THR A 191 -16.42 5.61 -6.74
C THR A 191 -17.10 5.49 -8.11
N LYS A 192 -17.92 6.48 -8.49
CA LYS A 192 -18.59 6.56 -9.81
C LYS A 192 -19.40 5.29 -10.16
N THR A 193 -20.19 4.76 -9.23
CA THR A 193 -20.95 3.51 -9.45
C THR A 193 -22.02 3.61 -10.53
N SER A 194 -22.43 4.82 -10.93
CA SER A 194 -23.32 5.07 -12.07
C SER A 194 -22.67 4.80 -13.44
N GLU A 195 -21.33 4.80 -13.47
CA GLU A 195 -20.57 4.59 -14.70
C GLU A 195 -20.25 3.11 -14.87
N SER A 196 -20.44 2.59 -16.08
CA SER A 196 -20.14 1.20 -16.43
C SER A 196 -19.06 1.11 -17.49
N TYR A 197 -18.24 0.07 -17.44
CA TYR A 197 -17.19 -0.19 -18.41
C TYR A 197 -16.86 -1.68 -18.50
N VAL A 198 -16.32 -2.09 -19.66
CA VAL A 198 -15.88 -3.47 -19.85
C VAL A 198 -14.48 -3.66 -19.28
N TYR A 199 -14.32 -4.67 -18.45
CA TYR A 199 -13.05 -4.99 -17.82
C TYR A 199 -12.78 -6.49 -17.85
N SER A 200 -11.49 -6.87 -17.94
CA SER A 200 -11.07 -8.26 -17.89
C SER A 200 -10.90 -8.71 -16.44
N THR A 201 -11.79 -9.56 -15.98
CA THR A 201 -11.80 -10.12 -14.61
C THR A 201 -11.25 -11.54 -14.61
N LEU A 202 -10.67 -11.95 -13.48
CA LEU A 202 -10.23 -13.30 -13.20
C LEU A 202 -11.43 -14.13 -12.72
N ASP A 203 -11.75 -15.22 -13.41
CA ASP A 203 -12.93 -16.04 -13.07
C ASP A 203 -12.61 -17.09 -12.00
N ASN A 204 -11.39 -17.62 -11.98
CA ASN A 204 -10.96 -18.67 -11.04
C ASN A 204 -10.14 -18.14 -9.85
N VAL A 205 -10.62 -17.05 -9.21
CA VAL A 205 -9.93 -16.36 -8.09
C VAL A 205 -9.51 -17.34 -6.99
N ILE A 206 -10.42 -18.21 -6.55
CA ILE A 206 -10.19 -19.13 -5.42
C ILE A 206 -9.04 -20.10 -5.75
N ASP A 207 -8.98 -20.63 -6.96
CA ASP A 207 -7.94 -21.58 -7.37
C ASP A 207 -6.57 -20.91 -7.47
N VAL A 208 -6.54 -19.71 -8.07
CA VAL A 208 -5.32 -18.89 -8.18
C VAL A 208 -4.83 -18.42 -6.81
N ALA A 209 -5.74 -18.13 -5.87
CA ALA A 209 -5.37 -17.77 -4.50
C ALA A 209 -4.73 -18.93 -3.73
N LYS A 210 -5.23 -20.15 -3.90
CA LYS A 210 -4.77 -21.34 -3.18
C LYS A 210 -3.50 -21.99 -3.74
N LYS A 211 -3.29 -21.93 -5.06
CA LYS A 211 -2.20 -22.65 -5.74
C LYS A 211 -1.29 -21.69 -6.52
N HIS A 212 0.02 -21.83 -6.35
CA HIS A 212 1.00 -20.91 -6.95
C HIS A 212 1.10 -20.96 -8.49
N ASN A 213 0.81 -22.08 -9.13
CA ASN A 213 0.97 -22.26 -10.59
C ASN A 213 -0.35 -22.57 -11.29
N THR A 214 -1.45 -21.98 -10.81
CA THR A 214 -2.75 -22.14 -11.45
C THR A 214 -2.87 -21.20 -12.64
N GLU A 215 -3.28 -21.70 -13.79
CA GLU A 215 -3.58 -20.90 -14.97
C GLU A 215 -4.72 -19.91 -14.67
N GLU A 216 -4.52 -18.65 -15.05
CA GLU A 216 -5.50 -17.59 -14.86
C GLU A 216 -6.55 -17.64 -15.97
N ILE A 217 -7.79 -17.94 -15.61
CA ILE A 217 -8.94 -17.90 -16.53
C ILE A 217 -9.58 -16.51 -16.45
N LYS A 218 -9.56 -15.78 -17.56
CA LYS A 218 -10.09 -14.39 -17.62
C LYS A 218 -11.25 -14.28 -18.60
N SER A 219 -12.25 -13.50 -18.19
CA SER A 219 -13.37 -13.10 -19.06
C SER A 219 -13.60 -11.60 -19.02
N LYS A 220 -14.19 -11.06 -20.07
CA LYS A 220 -14.61 -9.66 -20.11
C LYS A 220 -16.01 -9.52 -19.51
N LYS A 221 -16.14 -8.68 -18.48
CA LYS A 221 -17.41 -8.39 -17.82
C LYS A 221 -17.68 -6.88 -17.83
N SER A 222 -18.95 -6.52 -17.88
CA SER A 222 -19.37 -5.15 -17.58
C SER A 222 -19.36 -4.97 -16.07
N ILE A 223 -18.62 -4.00 -15.57
CA ILE A 223 -18.56 -3.66 -14.15
C ILE A 223 -18.93 -2.20 -13.95
N ASN A 224 -19.50 -1.89 -12.78
CA ASN A 224 -19.97 -0.56 -12.43
C ASN A 224 -19.02 0.08 -11.41
N GLY A 225 -18.57 1.30 -11.75
CA GLY A 225 -17.73 2.10 -10.87
C GLY A 225 -16.45 1.44 -10.43
N PHE A 226 -15.89 1.99 -9.38
CA PHE A 226 -14.58 1.60 -8.84
C PHE A 226 -14.72 1.14 -7.40
N ASN A 227 -13.68 0.55 -6.84
CA ASN A 227 -13.62 0.22 -5.42
C ASN A 227 -12.77 1.22 -4.63
N SER A 228 -12.74 1.01 -3.33
CA SER A 228 -12.04 1.88 -2.40
C SER A 228 -11.28 1.10 -1.33
N ILE A 229 -10.25 1.76 -0.76
CA ILE A 229 -9.58 1.36 0.46
C ILE A 229 -9.92 2.37 1.55
N PHE A 230 -10.14 1.90 2.77
CA PHE A 230 -10.26 2.73 3.96
C PHE A 230 -9.06 2.49 4.87
N ALA A 231 -8.16 3.46 4.92
CA ALA A 231 -6.96 3.43 5.74
C ALA A 231 -7.24 4.01 7.13
N VAL A 232 -7.06 3.21 8.17
CA VAL A 232 -7.31 3.58 9.56
C VAL A 232 -6.04 3.55 10.40
N SER A 233 -6.04 4.26 11.53
CA SER A 233 -4.84 4.51 12.33
C SER A 233 -4.25 3.26 12.99
N SER A 234 -5.08 2.30 13.41
CA SER A 234 -4.66 1.14 14.18
C SER A 234 -5.57 -0.08 13.96
N ILE A 235 -5.14 -1.25 14.45
CA ILE A 235 -5.96 -2.47 14.49
C ILE A 235 -7.23 -2.24 15.33
N LYS A 236 -7.12 -1.53 16.46
CA LYS A 236 -8.28 -1.16 17.28
C LYS A 236 -9.32 -0.40 16.47
N MET A 237 -8.89 0.66 15.75
CA MET A 237 -9.79 1.42 14.89
C MET A 237 -10.34 0.59 13.73
N ALA A 238 -9.57 -0.32 13.16
CA ALA A 238 -10.04 -1.23 12.12
C ALA A 238 -11.18 -2.12 12.60
N LYS A 239 -11.10 -2.62 13.83
CA LYS A 239 -12.18 -3.41 14.48
C LYS A 239 -13.42 -2.56 14.72
N GLU A 240 -13.27 -1.36 15.27
CA GLU A 240 -14.39 -0.46 15.57
C GLU A 240 -15.12 -0.02 14.29
N TYR A 241 -14.38 0.41 13.26
CA TYR A 241 -14.99 0.75 11.97
C TYR A 241 -15.66 -0.44 11.30
N TYR A 242 -15.05 -1.63 11.31
CA TYR A 242 -15.68 -2.81 10.72
C TYR A 242 -16.99 -3.17 11.38
N ALA A 243 -17.05 -3.11 12.72
CA ALA A 243 -18.29 -3.36 13.48
C ALA A 243 -19.36 -2.31 13.15
N GLU A 244 -18.98 -1.03 13.06
CA GLU A 244 -19.91 0.04 12.72
C GLU A 244 -20.39 -0.06 11.26
N PHE A 245 -19.52 -0.42 10.30
CA PHE A 245 -19.95 -0.71 8.93
C PHE A 245 -21.01 -1.81 8.88
N LYS A 246 -20.81 -2.92 9.59
CA LYS A 246 -21.83 -4.00 9.63
C LYS A 246 -23.19 -3.50 10.13
N LYS A 247 -23.18 -2.70 11.18
CA LYS A 247 -24.39 -2.11 11.78
C LYS A 247 -25.05 -1.12 10.81
N SER A 248 -24.31 -0.15 10.29
CA SER A 248 -24.84 0.90 9.41
C SER A 248 -25.33 0.33 8.07
N LEU A 249 -24.61 -0.64 7.47
CA LEU A 249 -25.06 -1.31 6.25
C LEU A 249 -26.38 -2.06 6.45
N ALA A 250 -26.55 -2.75 7.59
CA ALA A 250 -27.79 -3.43 7.92
C ALA A 250 -28.95 -2.44 8.10
N LEU A 251 -28.72 -1.31 8.80
CA LEU A 251 -29.73 -0.27 9.02
C LEU A 251 -30.15 0.42 7.70
N LYS A 252 -29.19 0.66 6.79
CA LYS A 252 -29.44 1.33 5.51
C LYS A 252 -29.85 0.36 4.39
N ASN A 253 -29.99 -0.95 4.67
CA ASN A 253 -30.22 -1.99 3.66
C ASN A 253 -29.26 -1.91 2.47
N SER A 254 -28.00 -1.61 2.74
CA SER A 254 -26.96 -1.46 1.72
C SER A 254 -26.28 -2.79 1.42
N ASN A 255 -26.06 -3.08 0.14
CA ASN A 255 -25.41 -4.31 -0.33
C ASN A 255 -23.89 -4.13 -0.57
N LEU A 256 -23.28 -3.07 -0.04
CA LEU A 256 -21.83 -2.86 -0.20
C LEU A 256 -21.06 -4.00 0.47
N LYS A 257 -20.12 -4.55 -0.26
CA LYS A 257 -19.22 -5.61 0.21
C LYS A 257 -18.01 -5.00 0.89
N VAL A 258 -17.97 -5.12 2.21
CA VAL A 258 -16.87 -4.61 3.04
C VAL A 258 -16.03 -5.77 3.54
N ALA A 259 -14.73 -5.69 3.33
CA ALA A 259 -13.75 -6.65 3.84
C ALA A 259 -12.76 -5.97 4.79
N LEU A 260 -12.19 -6.74 5.72
CA LEU A 260 -11.22 -6.27 6.71
C LEU A 260 -9.96 -7.11 6.62
N ILE A 261 -8.81 -6.46 6.57
CA ILE A 261 -7.54 -7.16 6.69
C ILE A 261 -6.52 -6.34 7.49
N TYR A 262 -5.86 -7.01 8.41
CA TYR A 262 -4.69 -6.49 9.13
C TYR A 262 -3.75 -7.62 9.54
N SER A 263 -2.50 -7.28 9.78
CA SER A 263 -1.50 -8.16 10.35
C SER A 263 -0.78 -7.45 11.47
N TYR A 264 -0.03 -8.18 12.28
CA TYR A 264 0.83 -7.58 13.28
C TYR A 264 2.00 -6.87 12.59
N GLY A 265 2.00 -5.54 12.65
CA GLY A 265 3.16 -4.72 12.37
C GLY A 265 3.46 -3.94 13.64
N VAL A 266 4.72 -3.86 14.07
CA VAL A 266 5.09 -2.99 15.19
C VAL A 266 4.73 -1.56 14.77
N ASN A 267 3.74 -0.98 15.41
CA ASN A 267 3.42 0.44 15.28
C ASN A 267 4.61 1.22 15.87
N GLY A 268 5.56 1.61 15.03
CA GLY A 268 6.53 2.63 15.43
C GLY A 268 5.75 3.93 15.65
N GLU A 269 5.99 4.62 16.77
CA GLU A 269 5.36 5.90 17.13
C GLU A 269 5.53 7.00 16.08
N ASP A 270 6.40 6.80 15.08
CA ASP A 270 6.75 7.78 14.05
C ASP A 270 6.07 7.56 12.68
N GLY A 271 5.00 6.76 12.60
CA GLY A 271 4.21 6.61 11.36
C GLY A 271 4.95 5.90 10.21
N VAL A 272 6.11 5.31 10.46
CA VAL A 272 6.79 4.43 9.50
C VAL A 272 6.29 3.02 9.70
N ILE A 273 5.59 2.58 8.70
CA ILE A 273 4.93 1.30 8.62
C ILE A 273 6.02 0.22 8.51
N ASP A 274 6.24 -0.56 9.56
CA ASP A 274 6.93 -1.85 9.41
C ASP A 274 5.91 -2.86 8.85
N GLU A 275 5.75 -2.84 7.54
CA GLU A 275 4.84 -3.72 6.82
C GLU A 275 5.41 -5.14 6.64
N ASN A 276 6.55 -5.46 7.25
CA ASN A 276 7.26 -6.72 7.06
C ASN A 276 6.61 -7.91 7.77
N SER A 277 5.60 -7.67 8.59
CA SER A 277 4.90 -8.74 9.30
C SER A 277 3.56 -9.06 8.61
N GLU A 278 3.59 -9.96 7.64
CA GLU A 278 2.39 -10.62 7.11
C GLU A 278 1.90 -11.76 8.03
N SER A 279 2.42 -11.84 9.25
CA SER A 279 2.12 -12.89 10.21
C SER A 279 1.01 -12.48 11.16
N THR A 280 0.08 -13.38 11.41
CA THR A 280 -0.95 -13.25 12.46
C THR A 280 -0.46 -13.81 13.80
N GLU A 281 0.73 -14.41 13.86
CA GLU A 281 1.23 -15.11 15.05
C GLU A 281 1.50 -14.17 16.24
N ALA A 282 1.86 -12.92 15.96
CA ALA A 282 2.13 -11.91 16.97
C ALA A 282 0.90 -11.05 17.32
N LEU A 283 -0.28 -11.31 16.74
CA LEU A 283 -1.53 -10.65 17.12
C LEU A 283 -1.94 -11.09 18.54
N SER A 284 -2.54 -10.18 19.29
CA SER A 284 -3.20 -10.54 20.55
C SER A 284 -4.32 -11.56 20.28
N THR A 285 -4.67 -12.35 21.28
CA THR A 285 -5.77 -13.33 21.17
C THR A 285 -7.08 -12.65 20.77
N ASP A 286 -7.35 -11.46 21.29
CA ASP A 286 -8.56 -10.67 20.98
C ASP A 286 -8.55 -10.18 19.53
N ASP A 287 -7.43 -9.62 19.04
CA ASP A 287 -7.32 -9.15 17.67
C ASP A 287 -7.45 -10.31 16.67
N ARG A 288 -6.83 -11.45 17.01
CA ARG A 288 -6.92 -12.65 16.19
C ARG A 288 -8.35 -13.20 16.13
N THR A 289 -9.05 -13.26 17.26
CA THR A 289 -10.45 -13.72 17.35
C THR A 289 -11.37 -12.81 16.54
N PHE A 290 -11.16 -11.50 16.61
CA PHE A 290 -11.96 -10.55 15.83
C PHE A 290 -11.71 -10.73 14.32
N LEU A 291 -10.46 -10.86 13.91
CA LEU A 291 -10.10 -11.10 12.51
C LEU A 291 -10.69 -12.41 11.99
N GLU A 292 -10.70 -13.46 12.81
CA GLU A 292 -11.35 -14.73 12.49
C GLU A 292 -12.85 -14.55 12.21
N GLY A 293 -13.52 -13.73 13.00
CA GLY A 293 -14.91 -13.35 12.77
C GLY A 293 -15.12 -12.62 11.45
N ALA A 294 -14.25 -11.67 11.13
CA ALA A 294 -14.31 -10.93 9.86
C ALA A 294 -13.99 -11.83 8.65
N ILE A 295 -13.05 -12.76 8.79
CA ILE A 295 -12.75 -13.77 7.75
C ILE A 295 -13.94 -14.72 7.56
N LYS A 296 -14.65 -15.07 8.62
CA LYS A 296 -15.88 -15.88 8.51
C LYS A 296 -16.97 -15.15 7.72
N ASP A 297 -17.17 -13.85 7.97
CA ASP A 297 -18.09 -13.03 7.17
C ASP A 297 -17.68 -13.02 5.68
N TYR A 298 -16.39 -12.85 5.42
CA TYR A 298 -15.82 -12.92 4.07
C TYR A 298 -16.04 -14.29 3.40
N ASN A 299 -15.81 -15.37 4.14
CA ASN A 299 -16.04 -16.72 3.64
C ASN A 299 -17.51 -16.94 3.24
N ASN A 300 -18.45 -16.42 4.04
CA ASN A 300 -19.87 -16.47 3.71
C ASN A 300 -20.21 -15.65 2.46
N MET A 301 -19.55 -14.49 2.28
CA MET A 301 -19.77 -13.59 1.13
C MET A 301 -19.28 -14.21 -0.19
N PHE A 302 -18.18 -14.97 -0.17
CA PHE A 302 -17.50 -15.44 -1.36
C PHE A 302 -17.41 -16.96 -1.51
N GLY A 303 -18.02 -17.74 -0.59
CA GLY A 303 -17.99 -19.19 -0.65
C GLY A 303 -16.60 -19.80 -0.42
N THR A 304 -15.80 -19.18 0.44
CA THR A 304 -14.44 -19.62 0.75
C THR A 304 -14.32 -20.25 2.14
N SER A 305 -13.12 -20.68 2.54
CA SER A 305 -12.86 -21.35 3.83
C SER A 305 -11.51 -20.97 4.41
N TYR A 306 -11.23 -19.65 4.47
CA TYR A 306 -9.99 -19.11 5.05
C TYR A 306 -10.11 -18.97 6.57
N ASP A 307 -8.97 -18.90 7.25
CA ASP A 307 -8.84 -18.63 8.68
C ASP A 307 -7.52 -17.90 8.97
N THR A 308 -7.22 -17.63 10.23
CA THR A 308 -6.01 -16.92 10.67
C THR A 308 -4.78 -17.82 10.80
N SER A 309 -4.82 -19.10 10.42
CA SER A 309 -3.60 -19.93 10.35
C SER A 309 -2.69 -19.44 9.22
N SER A 310 -1.37 -19.58 9.43
CA SER A 310 -0.35 -18.93 8.58
C SER A 310 -0.57 -19.15 7.07
N GLU A 311 -0.78 -20.39 6.62
CA GLU A 311 -0.98 -20.70 5.20
C GLU A 311 -2.32 -20.18 4.68
N ARG A 312 -3.42 -20.40 5.44
CA ARG A 312 -4.76 -19.99 5.03
C ARG A 312 -4.95 -18.48 5.08
N PHE A 313 -4.24 -17.79 5.98
CA PHE A 313 -4.21 -16.34 6.00
C PHE A 313 -3.50 -15.75 4.78
N GLN A 314 -2.41 -16.37 4.31
CA GLN A 314 -1.77 -15.96 3.06
C GLN A 314 -2.69 -16.15 1.85
N ASN A 315 -3.44 -17.25 1.81
CA ASN A 315 -4.43 -17.49 0.77
C ASN A 315 -5.58 -16.47 0.84
N TYR A 316 -6.03 -16.11 2.06
CA TYR A 316 -6.99 -15.03 2.29
C TYR A 316 -6.47 -13.69 1.77
N TYR A 317 -5.24 -13.30 2.11
CA TYR A 317 -4.60 -12.08 1.61
C TYR A 317 -4.59 -12.04 0.08
N LYS A 318 -4.19 -13.13 -0.55
CA LYS A 318 -4.13 -13.24 -2.00
C LYS A 318 -5.52 -13.18 -2.64
N ASP A 319 -6.52 -13.85 -2.06
CA ASP A 319 -7.90 -13.82 -2.54
C ASP A 319 -8.47 -12.39 -2.43
N VAL A 320 -8.30 -11.70 -1.30
CA VAL A 320 -8.69 -10.29 -1.12
C VAL A 320 -8.04 -9.40 -2.19
N SER A 321 -6.73 -9.57 -2.43
CA SER A 321 -6.00 -8.83 -3.44
C SER A 321 -6.59 -9.03 -4.85
N LEU A 322 -6.88 -10.27 -5.23
CA LEU A 322 -7.45 -10.60 -6.53
C LEU A 322 -8.88 -10.08 -6.68
N ARG A 323 -9.72 -10.18 -5.64
CA ARG A 323 -11.08 -9.64 -5.66
C ARG A 323 -11.14 -8.12 -5.68
N MET A 324 -10.19 -7.46 -5.03
CA MET A 324 -10.02 -6.01 -5.19
C MET A 324 -9.70 -5.65 -6.65
N LYS A 325 -8.78 -6.39 -7.30
CA LYS A 325 -8.46 -6.20 -8.72
C LYS A 325 -9.64 -6.49 -9.65
N ASN A 326 -10.49 -7.44 -9.28
CA ASN A 326 -11.72 -7.80 -10.00
C ASN A 326 -12.91 -6.85 -9.76
N ARG A 327 -12.80 -5.89 -8.84
CA ARG A 327 -13.92 -5.05 -8.40
C ARG A 327 -15.05 -5.82 -7.68
N GLU A 328 -14.73 -6.93 -7.02
CA GLU A 328 -15.70 -7.75 -6.28
C GLU A 328 -15.89 -7.29 -4.83
N ILE A 329 -14.94 -6.52 -4.28
CA ILE A 329 -15.00 -5.88 -2.96
C ILE A 329 -15.19 -4.38 -3.19
N ASP A 330 -16.12 -3.77 -2.48
CA ASP A 330 -16.41 -2.33 -2.58
C ASP A 330 -15.48 -1.51 -1.69
N ILE A 331 -15.33 -1.90 -0.43
CA ILE A 331 -14.51 -1.21 0.57
C ILE A 331 -13.61 -2.23 1.27
N LEU A 332 -12.30 -1.99 1.24
CA LEU A 332 -11.33 -2.76 2.00
C LEU A 332 -10.80 -1.90 3.17
N ILE A 333 -11.11 -2.30 4.41
CA ILE A 333 -10.60 -1.64 5.62
C ILE A 333 -9.23 -2.19 5.95
N VAL A 334 -8.24 -1.30 6.11
CA VAL A 334 -6.86 -1.66 6.36
C VAL A 334 -6.23 -0.76 7.43
N ALA A 335 -5.39 -1.32 8.28
CA ALA A 335 -4.56 -0.51 9.17
C ALA A 335 -3.25 -0.07 8.46
N ASN A 336 -2.52 -1.01 7.87
CA ASN A 336 -1.25 -0.76 7.18
C ASN A 336 -1.13 -1.51 5.85
N MET A 337 -1.67 -2.72 5.77
CA MET A 337 -1.60 -3.57 4.58
C MET A 337 -2.26 -2.89 3.37
N PHE A 338 -1.83 -3.20 2.16
CA PHE A 338 -2.35 -2.66 0.90
C PHE A 338 -2.07 -1.17 0.62
N LEU A 339 -1.56 -0.40 1.58
CA LEU A 339 -1.22 1.02 1.36
C LEU A 339 0.05 1.19 0.53
N THR A 340 0.91 0.18 0.50
CA THR A 340 2.14 0.16 -0.32
C THR A 340 2.21 -1.14 -1.11
N GLY A 341 2.86 -1.14 -2.26
CA GLY A 341 3.09 -2.33 -3.09
C GLY A 341 1.86 -2.96 -3.75
N PHE A 342 0.64 -2.56 -3.39
CA PHE A 342 -0.59 -3.07 -3.99
C PHE A 342 -0.93 -2.34 -5.30
N ASP A 343 -1.24 -3.09 -6.35
CA ASP A 343 -1.61 -2.54 -7.65
C ASP A 343 -2.98 -3.08 -8.10
N ALA A 344 -3.99 -2.21 -8.10
CA ALA A 344 -5.32 -2.49 -8.62
C ALA A 344 -5.83 -1.32 -9.46
N LYS A 345 -5.99 -1.52 -10.76
CA LYS A 345 -6.49 -0.48 -11.67
C LYS A 345 -7.91 -0.04 -11.33
N THR A 346 -8.71 -0.94 -10.76
CA THR A 346 -10.09 -0.70 -10.31
C THR A 346 -10.17 0.13 -9.03
N LEU A 347 -9.08 0.29 -8.29
CA LEU A 347 -9.01 1.12 -7.09
C LEU A 347 -8.94 2.61 -7.49
N ASN A 348 -9.96 3.37 -7.13
CA ASN A 348 -10.05 4.80 -7.44
C ASN A 348 -10.06 5.67 -6.18
N THR A 349 -10.65 5.21 -5.08
CA THR A 349 -10.89 6.05 -3.89
C THR A 349 -10.13 5.52 -2.68
N LEU A 350 -9.45 6.42 -2.00
CA LEU A 350 -8.83 6.16 -0.69
C LEU A 350 -9.50 7.06 0.36
N TRP A 351 -10.16 6.43 1.32
CA TRP A 351 -10.65 7.09 2.53
C TRP A 351 -9.56 7.02 3.58
N VAL A 352 -9.26 8.13 4.27
CA VAL A 352 -8.12 8.20 5.18
C VAL A 352 -8.56 8.72 6.54
N ASP A 353 -8.48 7.87 7.57
CA ASP A 353 -8.51 8.24 8.98
C ASP A 353 -7.21 7.80 9.66
N LYS A 354 -6.10 8.27 9.13
CA LYS A 354 -4.76 7.93 9.56
C LYS A 354 -3.80 9.10 9.35
N ASN A 355 -2.90 9.32 10.31
CA ASN A 355 -1.84 10.31 10.19
C ASN A 355 -0.71 9.81 9.27
N LEU A 356 -0.95 9.89 7.96
CA LEU A 356 0.07 9.57 6.96
C LEU A 356 1.10 10.71 6.88
N LYS A 357 2.38 10.35 6.70
CA LYS A 357 3.49 11.30 6.57
C LYS A 357 4.43 10.85 5.45
N TRP A 358 5.12 11.80 4.82
CA TRP A 358 6.23 11.59 3.90
C TRP A 358 5.93 10.52 2.82
N HIS A 359 6.83 9.56 2.69
CA HIS A 359 6.72 8.46 1.73
C HIS A 359 5.42 7.64 1.89
N GLY A 360 5.00 7.37 3.13
CA GLY A 360 3.77 6.61 3.37
C GLY A 360 2.51 7.30 2.84
N LEU A 361 2.47 8.64 2.86
CA LEU A 361 1.38 9.43 2.30
C LEU A 361 1.35 9.31 0.77
N ILE A 362 2.46 9.60 0.09
CA ILE A 362 2.54 9.53 -1.38
C ILE A 362 2.28 8.11 -1.88
N GLN A 363 2.82 7.09 -1.20
CA GLN A 363 2.61 5.70 -1.58
C GLN A 363 1.16 5.27 -1.44
N ALA A 364 0.48 5.64 -0.35
CA ALA A 364 -0.94 5.33 -0.15
C ALA A 364 -1.82 6.02 -1.21
N PHE A 365 -1.58 7.29 -1.50
CA PHE A 365 -2.31 8.03 -2.53
C PHE A 365 -2.09 7.41 -3.90
N SER A 366 -0.86 7.03 -4.23
CA SER A 366 -0.50 6.40 -5.51
C SER A 366 -1.14 5.03 -5.76
N ARG A 367 -1.85 4.46 -4.79
CA ARG A 367 -2.70 3.27 -5.03
C ARG A 367 -3.91 3.59 -5.89
N THR A 368 -4.41 4.83 -5.85
CA THR A 368 -5.65 5.25 -6.53
C THR A 368 -5.44 5.77 -7.95
N ASN A 369 -4.24 6.14 -8.34
CA ASN A 369 -3.96 6.89 -9.56
C ASN A 369 -3.57 6.05 -10.78
N ARG A 370 -3.75 4.74 -10.73
CA ARG A 370 -3.49 3.85 -11.88
C ARG A 370 -4.48 4.09 -13.00
N ILE A 371 -3.97 4.20 -14.23
CA ILE A 371 -4.79 4.36 -15.43
C ILE A 371 -5.54 3.07 -15.72
N LEU A 372 -6.82 3.20 -16.04
CA LEU A 372 -7.66 2.08 -16.44
C LEU A 372 -8.38 2.37 -17.76
N ASN A 373 -9.16 3.46 -17.80
CA ASN A 373 -10.01 3.85 -18.92
C ASN A 373 -10.32 5.35 -18.85
N SER A 374 -11.12 5.85 -19.79
CA SER A 374 -11.55 7.26 -19.85
C SER A 374 -12.48 7.68 -18.70
N VAL A 375 -13.13 6.74 -18.01
CA VAL A 375 -14.02 7.02 -16.87
C VAL A 375 -13.21 7.39 -15.63
N LYS A 376 -12.05 6.76 -15.44
CA LYS A 376 -11.13 7.03 -14.33
C LYS A 376 -10.17 8.16 -14.70
N THR A 377 -10.48 9.36 -14.29
CA THR A 377 -9.73 10.57 -14.67
C THR A 377 -8.77 11.08 -13.59
N TYR A 378 -8.93 10.65 -12.34
CA TYR A 378 -8.07 10.98 -11.20
C TYR A 378 -8.15 9.92 -10.10
N GLY A 379 -7.16 9.90 -9.21
CA GLY A 379 -7.23 9.21 -7.93
C GLY A 379 -7.96 10.09 -6.91
N ASN A 380 -8.95 9.55 -6.23
CA ASN A 380 -9.80 10.30 -5.30
C ASN A 380 -9.37 10.02 -3.86
N ILE A 381 -8.96 11.05 -3.15
CA ILE A 381 -8.49 10.98 -1.75
C ILE A 381 -9.46 11.77 -0.89
N VAL A 382 -10.08 11.09 0.07
CA VAL A 382 -10.98 11.71 1.05
C VAL A 382 -10.41 11.50 2.43
N SER A 383 -9.94 12.57 3.05
CA SER A 383 -9.30 12.53 4.37
C SER A 383 -10.23 13.05 5.45
N PHE A 384 -10.30 12.32 6.56
CA PHE A 384 -10.98 12.72 7.80
C PHE A 384 -10.01 13.32 8.83
N ARG A 385 -8.76 13.52 8.41
CA ARG A 385 -7.72 14.26 9.15
C ARG A 385 -7.15 15.34 8.26
N ASN A 386 -6.78 16.47 8.83
CA ASN A 386 -6.10 17.50 8.07
C ASN A 386 -4.67 17.01 7.72
N LEU A 387 -4.48 16.63 6.47
CA LEU A 387 -3.20 16.18 5.93
C LEU A 387 -2.62 17.18 4.90
N GLU A 388 -3.23 18.35 4.75
CA GLU A 388 -2.87 19.31 3.69
C GLU A 388 -1.41 19.77 3.78
N ASP A 389 -0.97 20.23 4.94
CA ASP A 389 0.42 20.65 5.15
C ASP A 389 1.40 19.49 4.90
N ARG A 390 1.06 18.28 5.39
CA ARG A 390 1.89 17.09 5.18
C ARG A 390 1.94 16.63 3.73
N LEU A 391 0.84 16.85 3.01
CA LEU A 391 0.78 16.55 1.58
C LEU A 391 1.67 17.54 0.81
N ASN A 392 1.59 18.82 1.14
CA ASN A 392 2.42 19.87 0.54
C ASN A 392 3.91 19.61 0.78
N GLU A 393 4.28 19.29 2.02
CA GLU A 393 5.65 18.92 2.38
C GLU A 393 6.12 17.66 1.61
N ALA A 394 5.27 16.65 1.48
CA ALA A 394 5.63 15.42 0.78
C ALA A 394 5.77 15.66 -0.74
N LEU A 395 4.92 16.47 -1.34
CA LEU A 395 5.00 16.83 -2.76
C LEU A 395 6.24 17.66 -3.07
N ALA A 396 6.56 18.65 -2.23
CA ALA A 396 7.78 19.44 -2.37
C ALA A 396 9.05 18.58 -2.27
N LYS A 397 9.03 17.53 -1.46
CA LYS A 397 10.18 16.66 -1.22
C LYS A 397 10.40 15.57 -2.26
N PHE A 398 9.32 14.94 -2.75
CA PHE A 398 9.36 13.82 -3.69
C PHE A 398 8.97 14.21 -5.13
N GLY A 399 8.51 15.44 -5.33
CA GLY A 399 8.24 16.07 -6.62
C GLY A 399 9.25 17.17 -6.92
N ASP A 400 8.89 18.04 -7.84
CA ASP A 400 9.57 19.31 -8.07
C ASP A 400 8.79 20.42 -7.36
N GLU A 401 9.38 21.59 -7.15
CA GLU A 401 8.71 22.76 -6.51
C GLU A 401 7.40 23.16 -7.25
N GLU A 402 7.27 22.84 -8.54
CA GLU A 402 6.06 23.07 -9.34
C GLU A 402 5.03 21.92 -9.26
N ALA A 403 5.27 20.91 -8.42
CA ALA A 403 4.45 19.68 -8.35
C ALA A 403 2.99 19.93 -7.97
N HIS A 404 2.71 20.98 -7.19
CA HIS A 404 1.40 21.20 -6.58
C HIS A 404 0.26 21.31 -7.61
N GLY A 405 0.41 22.13 -8.65
CA GLY A 405 -0.63 22.35 -9.64
C GLY A 405 -0.84 21.20 -10.63
N ILE A 406 0.15 20.31 -10.77
CA ILE A 406 0.11 19.17 -11.70
C ILE A 406 -0.40 17.92 -10.99
N VAL A 407 0.03 17.69 -9.76
CA VAL A 407 -0.26 16.47 -8.99
C VAL A 407 -1.64 16.52 -8.33
N LEU A 408 -2.05 17.71 -7.85
CA LEU A 408 -3.33 17.91 -7.20
C LEU A 408 -4.28 18.73 -8.09
N LEU A 409 -5.42 18.12 -8.39
CA LEU A 409 -6.51 18.82 -9.07
C LEU A 409 -7.13 19.82 -8.09
N LYS A 410 -7.26 21.07 -8.51
CA LYS A 410 -7.98 22.10 -7.77
C LYS A 410 -9.48 21.77 -7.69
N PRO A 411 -10.22 22.29 -6.69
CA PRO A 411 -11.67 22.25 -6.65
C PRO A 411 -12.31 22.85 -7.92
N TYR A 412 -13.50 22.39 -8.28
CA TYR A 412 -14.21 22.92 -9.46
C TYR A 412 -14.39 24.45 -9.43
N ASN A 413 -14.67 24.99 -8.24
CA ASN A 413 -14.86 26.44 -8.07
C ASN A 413 -13.61 27.24 -8.42
N ASP A 414 -12.42 26.72 -8.11
CA ASP A 414 -11.16 27.36 -8.43
C ASP A 414 -10.92 27.39 -9.94
N TYR A 415 -11.27 26.32 -10.66
CA TYR A 415 -11.21 26.31 -12.12
C TYR A 415 -12.25 27.22 -12.77
N TYR A 416 -13.42 27.36 -12.16
CA TYR A 416 -14.54 28.12 -12.73
C TYR A 416 -14.43 29.63 -12.45
N TYR A 417 -14.04 30.01 -11.21
CA TYR A 417 -13.95 31.41 -10.78
C TYR A 417 -12.52 31.98 -10.85
N GLY A 418 -11.54 31.14 -11.16
CA GLY A 418 -10.13 31.47 -11.05
C GLY A 418 -9.58 31.31 -9.62
N TYR A 419 -8.28 31.21 -9.53
CA TYR A 419 -7.56 31.19 -8.24
C TYR A 419 -6.25 31.99 -8.41
N GLU A 420 -5.81 32.61 -7.35
CA GLU A 420 -4.47 33.19 -7.32
C GLU A 420 -3.46 32.06 -7.01
N ASP A 421 -2.39 31.95 -7.79
CA ASP A 421 -1.26 31.11 -7.46
C ASP A 421 -0.44 31.74 -6.31
N ASP A 422 0.51 31.01 -5.75
CA ASP A 422 1.39 31.48 -4.67
C ASP A 422 2.21 32.74 -5.06
N ASN A 423 2.18 33.15 -6.33
CA ASN A 423 2.82 34.33 -6.89
C ASN A 423 1.80 35.44 -7.22
N GLY A 424 0.53 35.29 -6.85
CA GLY A 424 -0.54 36.30 -7.05
C GLY A 424 -1.00 36.41 -8.50
N LYS A 425 -0.78 35.39 -9.36
CA LYS A 425 -1.33 35.31 -10.73
C LYS A 425 -2.66 34.57 -10.71
N THR A 426 -3.69 35.21 -11.26
CA THR A 426 -5.01 34.60 -11.54
C THR A 426 -5.01 33.83 -12.84
#